data_3156f46993694c8681b581366ddde2e0
#
_entry.id   3156f46993694c8681b581366ddde2e0
#
_cell.length_a   1.000
_cell.length_b   1.000
_cell.length_c   1.000
_cell.angle_alpha   90.00
_cell.angle_beta   90.00
_cell.angle_gamma   90.00
#
_symmetry.space_group_name_H-M   'P 1'
#
loop_
_entity.id
_entity.type
_entity.pdbx_description
1 polymer ?
#
loop_
_entity_poly.entity_id
_entity_poly.type
_entity_poly.pdbx_seq_one_letter_code
_entity_poly.pdbx_strand_id
1 'polypeptide(L)'
;MQQIVHIQMPEGGVIQCLPPETQEPFQAGESWVCALDYGKDVGRIVKLTALAETGETPAFRLLRRQTEEDAQRLQENEALATKAQHAFQLSVMHEKAHVKVLHVRFSFMRERLFIRYGASAVVDLRRFINQLQRDYKTVVDLWQVGVRDECAFMGCMGHCGRVACCCSWQRGFKELSARMARAQDIPLNPVTANGHCGCLKCCLAFEFEQYQEAGLGLPEQGSVVQCTQEEQDVEGIVVGRDILRKKLTVRTREGRFLSVAAENLRLLRSARPPVISKGEETHERVVSEWSESEAAGNP
;
A
#
# COMPACT_ATOMS: atom_id res chain seq x y z
N MET A 1 24.65 -18.49 -18.54
CA MET A 1 23.45 -18.45 -17.66
C MET A 1 22.58 -17.32 -18.14
N GLN A 2 21.31 -17.58 -18.46
CA GLN A 2 20.38 -16.49 -18.81
C GLN A 2 20.07 -15.69 -17.56
N GLN A 3 20.19 -14.37 -17.67
CA GLN A 3 19.89 -13.42 -16.59
C GLN A 3 18.51 -12.82 -16.80
N ILE A 4 17.80 -12.54 -15.73
CA ILE A 4 16.56 -11.76 -15.73
C ILE A 4 16.89 -10.37 -15.25
N VAL A 5 16.40 -9.37 -15.97
CA VAL A 5 16.60 -7.97 -15.64
C VAL A 5 15.32 -7.41 -15.03
N HIS A 6 15.41 -6.92 -13.82
CA HIS A 6 14.31 -6.24 -13.15
C HIS A 6 14.36 -4.75 -13.46
N ILE A 7 13.29 -4.24 -14.05
CA ILE A 7 13.18 -2.85 -14.50
C ILE A 7 12.10 -2.14 -13.73
N GLN A 8 12.44 -1.03 -13.15
CA GLN A 8 11.47 -0.10 -12.56
C GLN A 8 10.89 0.77 -13.66
N MET A 9 9.58 0.68 -13.84
CA MET A 9 8.84 1.53 -14.76
C MET A 9 8.56 2.90 -14.14
N PRO A 10 8.36 3.95 -14.94
CA PRO A 10 8.03 5.29 -14.44
C PRO A 10 6.79 5.33 -13.53
N GLU A 11 5.90 4.35 -13.69
CA GLU A 11 4.68 4.20 -12.87
C GLU A 11 4.92 3.58 -11.49
N GLY A 12 6.17 3.23 -11.18
CA GLY A 12 6.57 2.68 -9.88
C GLY A 12 6.52 1.15 -9.79
N GLY A 13 5.99 0.44 -10.79
CA GLY A 13 6.03 -1.01 -10.87
C GLY A 13 7.42 -1.52 -11.27
N VAL A 14 7.78 -2.72 -10.80
CA VAL A 14 8.96 -3.45 -11.28
C VAL A 14 8.50 -4.61 -12.13
N ILE A 15 9.00 -4.66 -13.35
CA ILE A 15 8.73 -5.74 -14.32
C ILE A 15 10.00 -6.56 -14.56
N GLN A 16 9.83 -7.80 -14.98
CA GLN A 16 10.91 -8.69 -15.36
C GLN A 16 11.04 -8.71 -16.88
N CYS A 17 12.28 -8.53 -17.36
CA CYS A 17 12.60 -8.53 -18.78
C CYS A 17 13.71 -9.52 -19.08
N LEU A 18 13.66 -10.11 -20.29
CA LEU A 18 14.79 -10.81 -20.87
C LEU A 18 15.90 -9.82 -21.24
N PRO A 19 17.16 -10.22 -21.21
CA PRO A 19 18.28 -9.39 -21.65
C PRO A 19 18.13 -9.03 -23.13
N PRO A 20 18.83 -7.98 -23.62
CA PRO A 20 18.83 -7.61 -25.01
C PRO A 20 19.47 -8.72 -25.87
N GLU A 21 19.09 -8.80 -27.15
CA GLU A 21 19.71 -9.73 -28.10
C GLU A 21 21.15 -9.28 -28.47
N THR A 22 21.42 -8.00 -28.29
CA THR A 22 22.75 -7.41 -28.51
C THR A 22 23.64 -7.75 -27.30
N GLN A 23 24.94 -7.96 -27.56
CA GLN A 23 25.92 -8.23 -26.50
C GLN A 23 26.34 -6.97 -25.73
N GLU A 24 25.50 -5.93 -25.73
CA GLU A 24 25.79 -4.71 -24.97
C GLU A 24 25.76 -4.99 -23.45
N PRO A 25 26.80 -4.58 -22.72
CA PRO A 25 26.82 -4.73 -21.27
C PRO A 25 25.75 -3.81 -20.66
N PHE A 26 25.05 -4.32 -19.67
CA PHE A 26 24.04 -3.58 -18.92
C PHE A 26 24.27 -3.70 -17.42
N GLN A 27 23.97 -2.63 -16.68
CA GLN A 27 24.20 -2.55 -15.24
C GLN A 27 22.98 -1.94 -14.54
N ALA A 28 22.86 -2.24 -13.23
CA ALA A 28 21.86 -1.62 -12.38
C ALA A 28 22.05 -0.09 -12.35
N GLY A 29 20.95 0.63 -12.43
CA GLY A 29 20.93 2.10 -12.47
C GLY A 29 20.82 2.70 -13.86
N GLU A 30 21.05 1.94 -14.93
CA GLU A 30 20.92 2.40 -16.32
C GLU A 30 19.48 2.43 -16.79
N SER A 31 19.18 3.35 -17.71
CA SER A 31 17.87 3.45 -18.37
C SER A 31 17.90 2.76 -19.73
N TRP A 32 16.92 1.90 -19.96
CA TRP A 32 16.82 1.07 -21.16
C TRP A 32 15.43 1.14 -21.77
N VAL A 33 15.37 1.09 -23.08
CA VAL A 33 14.12 0.89 -23.83
C VAL A 33 13.75 -0.58 -23.77
N CYS A 34 12.53 -0.88 -23.39
CA CYS A 34 11.97 -2.23 -23.32
C CYS A 34 10.74 -2.37 -24.21
N ALA A 35 10.55 -3.58 -24.74
CA ALA A 35 9.33 -3.96 -25.43
C ALA A 35 8.33 -4.52 -24.41
N LEU A 36 7.14 -3.95 -24.40
CA LEU A 36 6.02 -4.29 -23.53
C LEU A 36 4.80 -4.68 -24.42
N ASP A 37 3.77 -5.18 -23.80
CA ASP A 37 2.49 -5.53 -24.45
C ASP A 37 1.80 -4.34 -25.12
N TYR A 38 2.02 -3.13 -24.61
CA TYR A 38 1.45 -1.88 -25.11
C TYR A 38 2.41 -1.08 -26.01
N GLY A 39 3.55 -1.64 -26.42
CA GLY A 39 4.55 -0.95 -27.24
C GLY A 39 5.90 -0.80 -26.56
N LYS A 40 6.65 0.24 -26.95
CA LYS A 40 7.97 0.49 -26.37
C LYS A 40 7.87 1.51 -25.25
N ASP A 41 8.60 1.28 -24.15
CA ASP A 41 8.72 2.23 -23.06
C ASP A 41 10.14 2.22 -22.45
N VAL A 42 10.46 3.21 -21.62
CA VAL A 42 11.76 3.35 -20.99
C VAL A 42 11.63 3.09 -19.49
N GLY A 43 12.47 2.19 -19.00
CA GLY A 43 12.56 1.90 -17.57
C GLY A 43 14.00 1.86 -17.09
N ARG A 44 14.19 1.87 -15.76
CA ARG A 44 15.50 1.84 -15.12
C ARG A 44 15.78 0.46 -14.54
N ILE A 45 16.95 -0.10 -14.84
CA ILE A 45 17.38 -1.38 -14.27
C ILE A 45 17.61 -1.21 -12.77
N VAL A 46 16.94 -2.04 -11.95
CA VAL A 46 17.09 -2.02 -10.47
C VAL A 46 17.82 -3.22 -9.93
N LYS A 47 17.66 -4.39 -10.57
CA LYS A 47 18.28 -5.63 -10.10
C LYS A 47 18.47 -6.61 -11.25
N LEU A 48 19.49 -7.47 -11.12
CA LEU A 48 19.77 -8.59 -12.00
C LEU A 48 19.66 -9.89 -11.20
N THR A 49 18.97 -10.90 -11.74
CA THR A 49 18.84 -12.23 -11.12
C THR A 49 19.10 -13.34 -12.13
N ALA A 50 19.49 -14.52 -11.68
CA ALA A 50 19.64 -15.68 -12.55
C ALA A 50 18.26 -16.28 -12.87
N LEU A 51 18.06 -16.75 -14.11
CA LEU A 51 16.80 -17.37 -14.56
C LEU A 51 16.37 -18.59 -13.71
N ALA A 52 17.34 -19.30 -13.15
CA ALA A 52 17.08 -20.49 -12.33
C ALA A 52 16.33 -20.18 -11.01
N GLU A 53 16.33 -18.94 -10.55
CA GLU A 53 15.71 -18.54 -9.28
C GLU A 53 14.22 -18.22 -9.39
N THR A 54 13.71 -17.94 -10.59
CA THR A 54 12.34 -17.44 -10.78
C THR A 54 11.36 -18.43 -11.41
N GLY A 55 11.85 -19.47 -12.07
CA GLY A 55 11.01 -20.53 -12.67
C GLY A 55 10.10 -20.10 -13.83
N GLU A 56 9.93 -18.81 -14.06
CA GLU A 56 9.08 -18.26 -15.13
C GLU A 56 9.91 -17.45 -16.13
N THR A 57 9.64 -17.65 -17.42
CA THR A 57 10.27 -16.86 -18.48
C THR A 57 9.55 -15.53 -18.63
N PRO A 58 10.25 -14.37 -18.49
CA PRO A 58 9.64 -13.07 -18.66
C PRO A 58 9.05 -12.87 -20.07
N ALA A 59 7.87 -12.26 -20.16
CA ALA A 59 7.22 -11.93 -21.42
C ALA A 59 7.85 -10.72 -22.14
N PHE A 60 8.53 -9.87 -21.37
CA PHE A 60 9.09 -8.61 -21.86
C PHE A 60 10.57 -8.72 -22.13
N ARG A 61 11.10 -7.82 -22.98
CA ARG A 61 12.52 -7.84 -23.39
C ARG A 61 13.12 -6.45 -23.42
N LEU A 62 14.38 -6.34 -22.99
CA LEU A 62 15.21 -5.17 -23.22
C LEU A 62 15.58 -5.06 -24.72
N LEU A 63 15.51 -3.87 -25.27
CA LEU A 63 15.86 -3.60 -26.66
C LEU A 63 17.26 -2.97 -26.78
N ARG A 64 17.44 -1.80 -26.21
CA ARG A 64 18.68 -1.04 -26.25
C ARG A 64 18.79 -0.03 -25.11
N ARG A 65 19.97 0.48 -24.87
CA ARG A 65 20.20 1.59 -23.94
C ARG A 65 19.49 2.86 -24.42
N GLN A 66 19.01 3.66 -23.47
CA GLN A 66 18.43 4.96 -23.73
C GLN A 66 19.50 5.91 -24.34
N THR A 67 19.15 6.65 -25.40
CA THR A 67 19.97 7.68 -26.02
C THR A 67 19.57 9.08 -25.53
N GLU A 68 20.37 10.11 -25.91
CA GLU A 68 20.02 11.51 -25.62
C GLU A 68 18.75 11.95 -26.36
N GLU A 69 18.54 11.46 -27.59
CA GLU A 69 17.31 11.72 -28.34
C GLU A 69 16.08 11.13 -27.64
N ASP A 70 16.21 9.93 -27.02
CA ASP A 70 15.16 9.33 -26.24
C ASP A 70 14.86 10.17 -24.98
N ALA A 71 15.89 10.72 -24.34
CA ALA A 71 15.71 11.60 -23.19
C ALA A 71 14.97 12.89 -23.56
N GLN A 72 15.30 13.50 -24.70
CA GLN A 72 14.57 14.66 -25.22
C GLN A 72 13.10 14.33 -25.51
N ARG A 73 12.85 13.17 -26.15
CA ARG A 73 11.47 12.70 -26.39
C ARG A 73 10.68 12.50 -25.10
N LEU A 74 11.31 11.97 -24.06
CA LEU A 74 10.66 11.84 -22.75
C LEU A 74 10.32 13.19 -22.14
N GLN A 75 11.18 14.19 -22.26
CA GLN A 75 10.90 15.56 -21.80
C GLN A 75 9.73 16.19 -22.58
N GLU A 76 9.69 16.00 -23.92
CA GLU A 76 8.55 16.43 -24.72
C GLU A 76 7.24 15.74 -24.28
N ASN A 77 7.30 14.43 -24.02
CA ASN A 77 6.17 13.67 -23.53
C ASN A 77 5.68 14.18 -22.18
N GLU A 78 6.58 14.54 -21.28
CA GLU A 78 6.25 15.14 -19.98
C GLU A 78 5.57 16.51 -20.13
N ALA A 79 6.08 17.34 -21.02
CA ALA A 79 5.46 18.63 -21.33
C ALA A 79 4.05 18.49 -21.94
N LEU A 80 3.85 17.48 -22.82
CA LEU A 80 2.55 17.15 -23.36
C LEU A 80 1.61 16.57 -22.29
N ALA A 81 2.12 15.72 -21.41
CA ALA A 81 1.36 15.12 -20.30
C ALA A 81 0.85 16.21 -19.35
N THR A 82 1.67 17.21 -19.05
CA THR A 82 1.26 18.36 -18.21
C THR A 82 0.11 19.13 -18.87
N LYS A 83 0.16 19.35 -20.19
CA LYS A 83 -0.95 19.98 -20.94
C LYS A 83 -2.21 19.13 -20.91
N ALA A 84 -2.07 17.81 -21.13
CA ALA A 84 -3.20 16.88 -21.10
C ALA A 84 -3.82 16.80 -19.70
N GLN A 85 -3.00 16.79 -18.64
CA GLN A 85 -3.45 16.84 -17.25
C GLN A 85 -4.27 18.09 -16.97
N HIS A 86 -3.79 19.25 -17.37
CA HIS A 86 -4.48 20.51 -17.17
C HIS A 86 -5.82 20.56 -17.95
N ALA A 87 -5.81 20.13 -19.21
CA ALA A 87 -7.02 20.06 -20.03
C ALA A 87 -8.08 19.12 -19.43
N PHE A 88 -7.65 17.93 -18.98
CA PHE A 88 -8.52 16.95 -18.33
C PHE A 88 -9.09 17.50 -17.01
N GLN A 89 -8.25 18.13 -16.20
CA GLN A 89 -8.67 18.70 -14.92
C GLN A 89 -9.69 19.83 -15.11
N LEU A 90 -9.50 20.71 -16.07
CA LEU A 90 -10.48 21.75 -16.42
C LEU A 90 -11.81 21.15 -16.87
N SER A 91 -11.77 20.14 -17.73
CA SER A 91 -12.97 19.47 -18.23
C SER A 91 -13.76 18.80 -17.10
N VAL A 92 -13.07 18.10 -16.19
CA VAL A 92 -13.68 17.47 -15.00
C VAL A 92 -14.30 18.50 -14.05
N MET A 93 -13.65 19.64 -13.85
CA MET A 93 -14.16 20.75 -13.03
C MET A 93 -15.41 21.37 -13.63
N HIS A 94 -15.47 21.56 -14.94
CA HIS A 94 -16.64 22.08 -15.63
C HIS A 94 -17.90 21.22 -15.43
N GLU A 95 -17.75 19.90 -15.42
CA GLU A 95 -18.86 18.97 -15.20
C GLU A 95 -19.14 18.70 -13.70
N LYS A 96 -18.47 19.42 -12.79
CA LYS A 96 -18.59 19.24 -11.32
C LYS A 96 -18.34 17.79 -10.87
N ALA A 97 -17.56 17.05 -11.64
CA ALA A 97 -17.17 15.69 -11.26
C ALA A 97 -16.11 15.75 -10.15
N HIS A 98 -16.38 15.07 -9.03
CA HIS A 98 -15.42 14.97 -7.91
C HIS A 98 -14.30 13.98 -8.23
N VAL A 99 -13.48 14.33 -9.22
CA VAL A 99 -12.33 13.56 -9.67
C VAL A 99 -11.06 14.37 -9.45
N LYS A 100 -10.08 13.74 -8.86
CA LYS A 100 -8.75 14.32 -8.64
C LYS A 100 -7.75 13.63 -9.56
N VAL A 101 -7.21 14.37 -10.51
CA VAL A 101 -6.16 13.85 -11.41
C VAL A 101 -4.85 13.84 -10.66
N LEU A 102 -4.23 12.68 -10.53
CA LEU A 102 -3.01 12.49 -9.74
C LEU A 102 -1.78 12.44 -10.61
N HIS A 103 -1.84 11.72 -11.72
CA HIS A 103 -0.72 11.54 -12.61
C HIS A 103 -1.18 11.30 -14.04
N VAL A 104 -0.51 11.94 -14.99
CA VAL A 104 -0.75 11.77 -16.43
C VAL A 104 0.59 11.54 -17.11
N ARG A 105 0.69 10.52 -17.96
CA ARG A 105 1.92 10.18 -18.66
C ARG A 105 1.62 9.58 -20.04
N PHE A 106 2.37 9.96 -21.04
CA PHE A 106 2.41 9.25 -22.31
C PHE A 106 3.42 8.09 -22.25
N SER A 107 3.12 6.99 -22.93
CA SER A 107 4.12 5.97 -23.27
C SER A 107 5.23 6.59 -24.11
N PHE A 108 6.40 5.97 -24.15
CA PHE A 108 7.57 6.51 -24.86
C PHE A 108 7.27 6.87 -26.33
N MET A 109 6.53 6.03 -27.05
CA MET A 109 6.13 6.26 -28.45
C MET A 109 4.80 7.01 -28.61
N ARG A 110 4.18 7.48 -27.51
CA ARG A 110 2.88 8.17 -27.47
C ARG A 110 1.70 7.29 -27.98
N GLU A 111 1.85 5.99 -27.94
CA GLU A 111 0.78 5.06 -28.33
C GLU A 111 -0.32 5.01 -27.27
N ARG A 112 0.04 5.23 -25.98
CA ARG A 112 -0.88 5.25 -24.86
C ARG A 112 -0.70 6.49 -23.97
N LEU A 113 -1.81 6.97 -23.43
CA LEU A 113 -1.90 8.00 -22.42
C LEU A 113 -2.44 7.38 -21.14
N PHE A 114 -1.59 7.25 -20.15
CA PHE A 114 -1.95 6.73 -18.83
C PHE A 114 -2.41 7.86 -17.93
N ILE A 115 -3.58 7.71 -17.34
CA ILE A 115 -4.14 8.69 -16.41
C ILE A 115 -4.52 7.96 -15.12
N ARG A 116 -3.93 8.39 -14.00
CA ARG A 116 -4.31 7.94 -12.66
C ARG A 116 -5.12 9.01 -11.98
N TYR A 117 -6.27 8.62 -11.44
CA TYR A 117 -7.18 9.53 -10.78
C TYR A 117 -7.76 8.95 -9.51
N GLY A 118 -8.06 9.81 -8.54
CA GLY A 118 -8.83 9.50 -7.34
C GLY A 118 -10.27 9.99 -7.51
N ALA A 119 -11.25 9.18 -7.09
CA ALA A 119 -12.64 9.58 -7.04
C ALA A 119 -13.33 8.93 -5.86
N SER A 120 -14.21 9.68 -5.18
CA SER A 120 -14.99 9.18 -4.03
C SER A 120 -16.25 8.42 -4.44
N ALA A 121 -16.64 8.49 -5.72
CA ALA A 121 -17.79 7.82 -6.29
C ALA A 121 -17.51 7.39 -7.73
N VAL A 122 -18.34 6.52 -8.27
CA VAL A 122 -18.26 6.13 -9.69
C VAL A 122 -18.63 7.32 -10.55
N VAL A 123 -17.73 7.72 -11.46
CA VAL A 123 -17.89 8.85 -12.37
C VAL A 123 -17.81 8.38 -13.81
N ASP A 124 -18.74 8.79 -14.65
CA ASP A 124 -18.67 8.51 -16.09
C ASP A 124 -17.68 9.44 -16.78
N LEU A 125 -16.54 8.90 -17.16
CA LEU A 125 -15.45 9.63 -17.79
C LEU A 125 -15.36 9.39 -19.31
N ARG A 126 -16.31 8.68 -19.93
CA ARG A 126 -16.26 8.30 -21.37
C ARG A 126 -16.14 9.51 -22.29
N ARG A 127 -16.84 10.59 -22.00
CA ARG A 127 -16.78 11.82 -22.81
C ARG A 127 -15.38 12.42 -22.82
N PHE A 128 -14.74 12.46 -21.67
CA PHE A 128 -13.36 12.97 -21.51
C PHE A 128 -12.35 12.07 -22.20
N ILE A 129 -12.51 10.73 -22.08
CA ILE A 129 -11.67 9.76 -22.79
C ILE A 129 -11.74 10.02 -24.29
N ASN A 130 -12.94 10.08 -24.86
CA ASN A 130 -13.15 10.32 -26.28
C ASN A 130 -12.61 11.66 -26.75
N GLN A 131 -12.62 12.68 -25.93
CA GLN A 131 -12.02 13.98 -26.23
C GLN A 131 -10.50 13.86 -26.27
N LEU A 132 -9.87 13.32 -25.23
CA LEU A 132 -8.42 13.13 -25.16
C LEU A 132 -7.88 12.24 -26.29
N GLN A 133 -8.61 11.16 -26.63
CA GLN A 133 -8.25 10.30 -27.75
C GLN A 133 -8.25 11.04 -29.09
N ARG A 134 -9.19 11.95 -29.30
CA ARG A 134 -9.24 12.79 -30.51
C ARG A 134 -8.13 13.81 -30.54
N ASP A 135 -7.89 14.48 -29.41
CA ASP A 135 -6.92 15.57 -29.31
C ASP A 135 -5.47 15.08 -29.44
N TYR A 136 -5.17 13.93 -28.85
CA TYR A 136 -3.81 13.37 -28.82
C TYR A 136 -3.59 12.17 -29.74
N LYS A 137 -4.65 11.67 -30.42
CA LYS A 137 -4.59 10.51 -31.34
C LYS A 137 -3.93 9.27 -30.71
N THR A 138 -4.23 9.00 -29.45
CA THR A 138 -3.65 7.94 -28.63
C THR A 138 -4.73 7.16 -27.89
N VAL A 139 -4.42 5.94 -27.49
CA VAL A 139 -5.28 5.16 -26.60
C VAL A 139 -5.16 5.72 -25.19
N VAL A 140 -6.27 5.98 -24.51
CA VAL A 140 -6.30 6.53 -23.14
C VAL A 140 -6.66 5.42 -22.17
N ASP A 141 -5.75 5.14 -21.25
CA ASP A 141 -5.93 4.19 -20.16
C ASP A 141 -6.16 4.96 -18.85
N LEU A 142 -7.34 4.78 -18.27
CA LEU A 142 -7.74 5.41 -17.02
C LEU A 142 -7.71 4.40 -15.88
N TRP A 143 -6.98 4.74 -14.80
CA TRP A 143 -6.94 3.94 -13.58
C TRP A 143 -7.39 4.74 -12.39
N GLN A 144 -8.49 4.30 -11.78
CA GLN A 144 -8.89 4.80 -10.49
C GLN A 144 -7.98 4.21 -9.42
N VAL A 145 -7.38 5.06 -8.61
CA VAL A 145 -6.50 4.62 -7.50
C VAL A 145 -7.23 4.69 -6.17
N GLY A 146 -6.86 3.79 -5.27
CA GLY A 146 -7.37 3.81 -3.90
C GLY A 146 -6.83 4.99 -3.10
N VAL A 147 -7.51 5.34 -2.01
CA VAL A 147 -7.14 6.49 -1.15
C VAL A 147 -5.73 6.40 -0.56
N ARG A 148 -5.18 5.19 -0.38
CA ARG A 148 -3.81 5.00 0.08
C ARG A 148 -2.80 5.29 -1.02
N ASP A 149 -3.09 4.88 -2.25
CA ASP A 149 -2.23 5.15 -3.40
C ASP A 149 -2.28 6.64 -3.76
N GLU A 150 -3.45 7.27 -3.64
CA GLU A 150 -3.57 8.73 -3.75
C GLU A 150 -2.65 9.42 -2.75
N CYS A 151 -2.68 9.00 -1.48
CA CYS A 151 -1.80 9.52 -0.44
C CYS A 151 -0.31 9.27 -0.77
N ALA A 152 0.03 8.11 -1.37
CA ALA A 152 1.38 7.79 -1.79
C ALA A 152 1.87 8.67 -2.93
N PHE A 153 1.01 9.01 -3.89
CA PHE A 153 1.33 9.93 -4.98
C PHE A 153 1.55 11.37 -4.51
N MET A 154 0.71 11.84 -3.58
CA MET A 154 0.81 13.20 -3.06
C MET A 154 1.99 13.41 -2.12
N GLY A 155 2.47 12.35 -1.53
CA GLY A 155 3.45 12.41 -0.46
C GLY A 155 2.83 12.90 0.85
N CYS A 156 3.10 12.22 1.94
CA CYS A 156 2.67 12.65 3.27
C CYS A 156 3.63 12.18 4.35
N MET A 157 3.56 12.81 5.51
CA MET A 157 4.22 12.34 6.73
C MET A 157 3.26 11.46 7.52
N GLY A 158 3.77 10.38 8.09
CA GLY A 158 3.01 9.56 9.03
C GLY A 158 2.86 10.23 10.39
N HIS A 159 1.93 9.74 11.22
CA HIS A 159 1.78 10.21 12.61
C HIS A 159 3.06 9.99 13.47
N CYS A 160 3.95 9.12 13.03
CA CYS A 160 5.27 8.89 13.67
C CYS A 160 6.33 9.96 13.31
N GLY A 161 5.98 10.98 12.52
CA GLY A 161 6.91 12.03 12.09
C GLY A 161 7.88 11.64 10.97
N ARG A 162 7.76 10.43 10.41
CA ARG A 162 8.55 9.96 9.25
C ARG A 162 7.71 10.05 7.99
N VAL A 163 8.37 10.04 6.82
CA VAL A 163 7.68 9.87 5.53
C VAL A 163 6.81 8.62 5.61
N ALA A 164 5.56 8.73 5.17
CA ALA A 164 4.60 7.62 5.26
C ALA A 164 5.13 6.37 4.54
N CYS A 165 4.86 5.18 5.11
CA CYS A 165 5.36 3.91 4.59
C CYS A 165 4.98 3.69 3.12
N CYS A 166 3.76 4.06 2.71
CA CYS A 166 3.29 3.99 1.33
C CYS A 166 4.03 4.93 0.38
N CYS A 167 4.57 6.05 0.89
CA CYS A 167 5.34 7.01 0.09
C CYS A 167 6.81 6.61 -0.05
N SER A 168 7.32 5.75 0.85
CA SER A 168 8.74 5.41 0.93
C SER A 168 9.05 3.99 0.45
N TRP A 169 8.94 3.01 1.33
CA TRP A 169 9.47 1.66 1.09
C TRP A 169 8.38 0.59 0.87
N GLN A 170 7.17 0.77 1.45
CA GLN A 170 6.12 -0.24 1.40
C GLN A 170 5.25 -0.07 0.16
N ARG A 171 5.42 -0.93 -0.83
CA ARG A 171 4.67 -0.90 -2.10
C ARG A 171 3.55 -1.94 -2.16
N GLY A 172 3.70 -3.06 -1.47
CA GLY A 172 2.66 -4.09 -1.35
C GLY A 172 1.98 -4.03 0.00
N PHE A 173 0.65 -4.12 0.05
CA PHE A 173 -0.11 -4.08 1.28
C PHE A 173 -0.89 -5.39 1.45
N LYS A 174 -0.68 -6.03 2.61
CA LYS A 174 -1.58 -7.09 3.08
C LYS A 174 -2.89 -6.45 3.53
N GLU A 175 -3.96 -7.21 3.51
CA GLU A 175 -5.23 -6.77 4.08
C GLU A 175 -5.06 -6.39 5.55
N LEU A 176 -5.62 -5.24 5.90
CA LEU A 176 -5.54 -4.67 7.25
C LEU A 176 -6.87 -4.94 7.96
N SER A 177 -6.80 -5.61 9.10
CA SER A 177 -7.98 -5.91 9.91
C SER A 177 -7.94 -5.22 11.27
N ALA A 178 -9.11 -4.97 11.85
CA ALA A 178 -9.26 -4.46 13.20
C ALA A 178 -8.59 -5.37 14.26
N ARG A 179 -8.45 -6.68 13.96
CA ARG A 179 -7.73 -7.64 14.80
C ARG A 179 -6.27 -7.23 15.02
N MET A 180 -5.62 -6.66 14.00
CA MET A 180 -4.23 -6.21 14.09
C MET A 180 -4.06 -5.04 15.07
N ALA A 181 -5.02 -4.11 15.09
CA ALA A 181 -5.02 -3.01 16.07
C ALA A 181 -5.29 -3.52 17.49
N ARG A 182 -6.24 -4.44 17.65
CA ARG A 182 -6.54 -5.06 18.97
C ARG A 182 -5.35 -5.81 19.54
N ALA A 183 -4.61 -6.56 18.70
CA ALA A 183 -3.42 -7.28 19.14
C ALA A 183 -2.29 -6.36 19.64
N GLN A 184 -2.33 -5.10 19.26
CA GLN A 184 -1.38 -4.05 19.65
C GLN A 184 -1.95 -3.09 20.71
N ASP A 185 -3.10 -3.42 21.30
CA ASP A 185 -3.83 -2.58 22.26
C ASP A 185 -4.13 -1.14 21.77
N ILE A 186 -4.27 -0.97 20.44
CA ILE A 186 -4.61 0.31 19.84
C ILE A 186 -6.12 0.47 19.78
N PRO A 187 -6.68 1.54 20.39
CA PRO A 187 -8.11 1.82 20.30
C PRO A 187 -8.56 2.00 18.85
N LEU A 188 -9.68 1.36 18.48
CA LEU A 188 -10.26 1.40 17.15
C LEU A 188 -11.01 2.73 16.89
N ASN A 189 -10.37 3.86 17.16
CA ASN A 189 -10.90 5.14 16.75
C ASN A 189 -10.10 5.69 15.55
N PRO A 190 -10.74 6.44 14.64
CA PRO A 190 -10.07 6.95 13.43
C PRO A 190 -8.81 7.78 13.70
N VAL A 191 -8.76 8.49 14.83
CA VAL A 191 -7.62 9.36 15.17
C VAL A 191 -6.38 8.53 15.49
N THR A 192 -6.55 7.42 16.23
CA THR A 192 -5.43 6.59 16.69
C THR A 192 -5.08 5.47 15.72
N ALA A 193 -6.08 4.82 15.12
CA ALA A 193 -5.90 3.62 14.30
C ALA A 193 -5.66 3.92 12.82
N ASN A 194 -6.17 5.06 12.28
CA ASN A 194 -6.07 5.37 10.86
C ASN A 194 -4.86 6.24 10.53
N GLY A 195 -4.34 6.07 9.32
CA GLY A 195 -3.35 6.96 8.71
C GLY A 195 -4.00 8.18 8.05
N HIS A 196 -3.20 9.08 7.48
CA HIS A 196 -3.69 10.25 6.74
C HIS A 196 -4.53 9.89 5.52
N CYS A 197 -4.36 8.69 4.95
CA CYS A 197 -5.21 8.16 3.88
C CYS A 197 -6.62 7.76 4.34
N GLY A 198 -6.95 7.86 5.63
CA GLY A 198 -8.22 7.40 6.19
C GLY A 198 -8.33 5.89 6.43
N CYS A 199 -7.43 5.08 5.87
CA CYS A 199 -7.36 3.64 6.12
C CYS A 199 -6.60 3.32 7.41
N LEU A 200 -6.77 2.10 7.94
CA LEU A 200 -5.95 1.61 9.04
C LEU A 200 -4.45 1.79 8.74
N LYS A 201 -3.67 2.12 9.75
CA LYS A 201 -2.22 2.33 9.63
C LYS A 201 -1.50 1.09 9.12
N CYS A 202 -0.65 1.23 8.09
CA CYS A 202 0.11 0.14 7.50
C CYS A 202 1.06 -0.53 8.50
N CYS A 203 1.59 0.22 9.48
CA CYS A 203 2.47 -0.31 10.51
C CYS A 203 1.77 -1.38 11.37
N LEU A 204 0.45 -1.34 11.51
CA LEU A 204 -0.30 -2.38 12.22
C LEU A 204 -0.08 -3.77 11.63
N ALA A 205 -0.11 -3.89 10.29
CA ALA A 205 0.17 -5.16 9.63
C ALA A 205 1.66 -5.52 9.66
N PHE A 206 2.53 -4.51 9.54
CA PHE A 206 3.97 -4.73 9.53
C PHE A 206 4.50 -5.26 10.87
N GLU A 207 3.97 -4.74 11.98
CA GLU A 207 4.39 -5.09 13.32
C GLU A 207 3.57 -6.25 13.93
N PHE A 208 2.51 -6.70 13.25
CA PHE A 208 1.51 -7.63 13.82
C PHE A 208 2.12 -8.92 14.36
N GLU A 209 2.99 -9.57 13.60
CA GLU A 209 3.62 -10.85 13.98
C GLU A 209 4.45 -10.69 15.26
N GLN A 210 5.23 -9.60 15.35
CA GLN A 210 6.05 -9.30 16.53
C GLN A 210 5.20 -9.09 17.78
N TYR A 211 4.07 -8.37 17.65
CA TYR A 211 3.16 -8.15 18.76
C TYR A 211 2.41 -9.43 19.16
N GLN A 212 2.07 -10.29 18.18
CA GLN A 212 1.48 -11.59 18.50
C GLN A 212 2.43 -12.46 19.32
N GLU A 213 3.68 -12.58 18.88
CA GLU A 213 4.70 -13.37 19.59
C GLU A 213 5.01 -12.79 20.97
N ALA A 214 5.22 -11.49 21.06
CA ALA A 214 5.49 -10.83 22.33
C ALA A 214 4.32 -10.89 23.32
N GLY A 215 3.09 -10.92 22.80
CA GLY A 215 1.87 -10.98 23.57
C GLY A 215 1.52 -12.37 24.12
N LEU A 216 2.20 -13.42 23.64
CA LEU A 216 1.97 -14.78 24.13
C LEU A 216 2.24 -14.88 25.64
N GLY A 217 1.22 -15.35 26.37
CA GLY A 217 1.28 -15.52 27.82
C GLY A 217 1.08 -14.25 28.64
N LEU A 218 0.90 -13.07 28.02
CA LEU A 218 0.55 -11.87 28.75
C LEU A 218 -0.95 -11.81 29.07
N PRO A 219 -1.32 -11.45 30.31
CA PRO A 219 -2.72 -11.20 30.67
C PRO A 219 -3.34 -10.09 29.82
N GLU A 220 -4.58 -10.27 29.39
CA GLU A 220 -5.33 -9.25 28.64
C GLU A 220 -5.78 -8.10 29.54
N GLN A 221 -6.05 -6.92 28.96
CA GLN A 221 -6.65 -5.82 29.69
C GLN A 221 -7.98 -6.24 30.32
N GLY A 222 -8.20 -5.82 31.57
CA GLY A 222 -9.37 -6.23 32.37
C GLY A 222 -9.18 -7.53 33.13
N SER A 223 -8.08 -8.27 32.92
CA SER A 223 -7.77 -9.47 33.71
C SER A 223 -7.42 -9.11 35.17
N VAL A 224 -7.79 -9.96 36.10
CA VAL A 224 -7.41 -9.85 37.51
C VAL A 224 -6.11 -10.62 37.71
N VAL A 225 -5.13 -9.94 38.24
CA VAL A 225 -3.77 -10.48 38.48
C VAL A 225 -3.35 -10.23 39.93
N GLN A 226 -2.48 -11.10 40.40
CA GLN A 226 -1.76 -10.94 41.66
C GLN A 226 -0.32 -10.54 41.28
N CYS A 227 0.18 -9.47 41.86
CA CYS A 227 1.55 -9.02 41.70
C CYS A 227 2.26 -9.02 43.05
N THR A 228 3.51 -9.48 43.06
CA THR A 228 4.35 -9.44 44.26
C THR A 228 5.16 -8.16 44.21
N GLN A 229 4.98 -7.29 45.21
CA GLN A 229 5.74 -6.05 45.39
C GLN A 229 6.21 -5.98 46.84
N GLU A 230 7.53 -5.76 47.04
CA GLU A 230 8.12 -5.60 48.39
C GLU A 230 7.71 -6.71 49.39
N GLU A 231 7.69 -7.99 48.89
CA GLU A 231 7.28 -9.18 49.65
C GLU A 231 5.79 -9.23 50.04
N GLN A 232 4.97 -8.36 49.48
CA GLN A 232 3.51 -8.39 49.67
C GLN A 232 2.80 -8.72 48.35
N ASP A 233 1.84 -9.62 48.43
CA ASP A 233 0.98 -9.97 47.31
C ASP A 233 -0.19 -8.99 47.19
N VAL A 234 -0.24 -8.25 46.11
CA VAL A 234 -1.30 -7.26 45.86
C VAL A 234 -2.13 -7.71 44.65
N GLU A 235 -3.44 -7.72 44.85
CA GLU A 235 -4.38 -7.98 43.74
C GLU A 235 -4.76 -6.69 43.02
N GLY A 236 -4.89 -6.79 41.69
CA GLY A 236 -5.34 -5.66 40.88
C GLY A 236 -5.84 -6.09 39.50
N ILE A 237 -6.29 -5.09 38.76
CA ILE A 237 -6.82 -5.26 37.40
C ILE A 237 -5.82 -4.67 36.42
N VAL A 238 -5.52 -5.42 35.34
CA VAL A 238 -4.68 -4.93 34.25
C VAL A 238 -5.41 -3.83 33.49
N VAL A 239 -4.88 -2.62 33.49
CA VAL A 239 -5.43 -1.44 32.81
C VAL A 239 -4.63 -1.01 31.58
N GLY A 240 -3.38 -1.47 31.47
CA GLY A 240 -2.52 -1.19 30.32
C GLY A 240 -1.45 -2.25 30.14
N ARG A 241 -1.00 -2.45 28.92
CA ARG A 241 0.05 -3.41 28.58
C ARG A 241 1.10 -2.74 27.69
N ASP A 242 2.37 -2.88 28.05
CA ASP A 242 3.48 -2.67 27.14
C ASP A 242 3.95 -4.06 26.68
N ILE A 243 3.38 -4.50 25.57
CA ILE A 243 3.54 -5.88 25.06
C ILE A 243 5.01 -6.16 24.74
N LEU A 244 5.68 -5.21 24.07
CA LEU A 244 7.07 -5.39 23.64
C LEU A 244 8.06 -5.41 24.81
N ARG A 245 7.80 -4.61 25.85
CA ARG A 245 8.63 -4.59 27.06
C ARG A 245 8.20 -5.61 28.11
N LYS A 246 7.12 -6.35 27.84
CA LYS A 246 6.50 -7.32 28.76
C LYS A 246 6.22 -6.69 30.14
N LYS A 247 5.68 -5.46 30.15
CA LYS A 247 5.29 -4.74 31.36
C LYS A 247 3.79 -4.48 31.35
N LEU A 248 3.16 -4.63 32.52
CA LEU A 248 1.73 -4.40 32.67
C LEU A 248 1.52 -3.28 33.71
N THR A 249 0.53 -2.44 33.42
CA THR A 249 0.04 -1.45 34.37
C THR A 249 -1.17 -2.05 35.09
N VAL A 250 -1.05 -2.25 36.38
CA VAL A 250 -2.07 -2.86 37.23
C VAL A 250 -2.65 -1.79 38.14
N ARG A 251 -3.99 -1.69 38.20
CA ARG A 251 -4.70 -0.87 39.15
C ARG A 251 -5.11 -1.71 40.35
N THR A 252 -4.56 -1.40 41.54
CA THR A 252 -4.88 -2.09 42.78
C THR A 252 -6.30 -1.75 43.25
N ARG A 253 -6.82 -2.49 44.26
CA ARG A 253 -8.11 -2.21 44.89
C ARG A 253 -8.15 -0.84 45.55
N GLU A 254 -6.99 -0.33 46.03
CA GLU A 254 -6.83 0.98 46.63
C GLU A 254 -6.77 2.13 45.61
N GLY A 255 -6.85 1.82 44.30
CA GLY A 255 -6.77 2.82 43.22
C GLY A 255 -5.36 3.22 42.82
N ARG A 256 -4.31 2.60 43.33
CA ARG A 256 -2.91 2.87 42.94
C ARG A 256 -2.59 2.17 41.63
N PHE A 257 -1.75 2.79 40.81
CA PHE A 257 -1.24 2.23 39.56
C PHE A 257 0.18 1.71 39.79
N LEU A 258 0.39 0.43 39.50
CA LEU A 258 1.67 -0.24 39.58
C LEU A 258 2.12 -0.69 38.18
N SER A 259 3.39 -0.42 37.83
CA SER A 259 4.02 -0.94 36.63
C SER A 259 4.85 -2.17 37.00
N VAL A 260 4.42 -3.35 36.58
CA VAL A 260 5.00 -4.62 36.98
C VAL A 260 5.46 -5.40 35.76
N ALA A 261 6.61 -6.08 35.84
CA ALA A 261 7.06 -6.99 34.79
C ALA A 261 6.15 -8.23 34.76
N ALA A 262 5.92 -8.79 33.59
CA ALA A 262 5.04 -9.94 33.40
C ALA A 262 5.48 -11.17 34.21
N GLU A 263 6.77 -11.31 34.47
CA GLU A 263 7.36 -12.40 35.26
C GLU A 263 6.92 -12.39 36.72
N ASN A 264 6.59 -11.19 37.25
CA ASN A 264 6.19 -10.98 38.64
C ASN A 264 4.66 -10.95 38.80
N LEU A 265 3.94 -11.51 37.84
CA LEU A 265 2.48 -11.52 37.80
C LEU A 265 1.95 -12.95 37.75
N ARG A 266 0.93 -13.23 38.55
CA ARG A 266 0.14 -14.45 38.48
C ARG A 266 -1.28 -14.11 38.04
N LEU A 267 -1.74 -14.72 36.95
CA LEU A 267 -3.11 -14.57 36.46
C LEU A 267 -4.07 -15.28 37.44
N LEU A 268 -5.00 -14.53 38.03
CA LEU A 268 -6.06 -15.08 38.88
C LEU A 268 -7.33 -15.34 38.06
N ARG A 269 -7.70 -14.39 37.19
CA ARG A 269 -8.88 -14.49 36.37
C ARG A 269 -8.68 -13.74 35.05
N SER A 270 -8.89 -14.43 33.93
CA SER A 270 -8.84 -13.81 32.61
C SER A 270 -10.02 -12.84 32.41
N ALA A 271 -9.78 -11.75 31.66
CA ALA A 271 -10.85 -10.90 31.18
C ALA A 271 -11.80 -11.74 30.31
N ARG A 272 -13.12 -11.49 30.42
CA ARG A 272 -14.03 -12.05 29.44
C ARG A 272 -13.71 -11.40 28.10
N PRO A 273 -13.55 -12.21 27.00
CA PRO A 273 -13.40 -11.63 25.68
C PRO A 273 -14.58 -10.67 25.43
N PRO A 274 -14.37 -9.49 24.82
CA PRO A 274 -15.48 -8.61 24.50
C PRO A 274 -16.48 -9.38 23.67
N VAL A 275 -17.75 -9.35 24.06
CA VAL A 275 -18.84 -9.95 23.28
C VAL A 275 -18.89 -9.17 21.97
N ILE A 276 -18.41 -9.78 20.90
CA ILE A 276 -18.54 -9.24 19.54
C ILE A 276 -20.05 -9.30 19.25
N SER A 277 -20.70 -8.14 19.29
CA SER A 277 -22.07 -8.03 18.82
C SER A 277 -22.07 -8.42 17.34
N LYS A 278 -22.95 -9.35 16.96
CA LYS A 278 -23.11 -9.91 15.60
C LYS A 278 -23.42 -8.88 14.48
N GLY A 279 -23.14 -7.61 14.70
CA GLY A 279 -23.38 -6.52 13.75
C GLY A 279 -22.18 -6.10 12.88
N GLU A 280 -20.97 -6.60 13.16
CA GLU A 280 -19.76 -6.20 12.41
C GLU A 280 -19.33 -7.18 11.30
N GLU A 281 -20.06 -8.29 11.10
CA GLU A 281 -19.76 -9.26 10.03
C GLU A 281 -20.30 -8.85 8.62
N THR A 282 -21.01 -7.75 8.51
CA THR A 282 -21.69 -7.38 7.25
C THR A 282 -20.81 -6.68 6.22
N HIS A 283 -19.55 -6.33 6.53
CA HIS A 283 -18.66 -5.68 5.54
C HIS A 283 -17.81 -6.68 4.73
N GLU A 284 -17.65 -7.92 5.17
CA GLU A 284 -16.91 -8.94 4.42
C GLU A 284 -17.73 -9.59 3.28
N ARG A 285 -19.07 -9.53 3.36
CA ARG A 285 -19.95 -10.17 2.37
C ARG A 285 -20.17 -9.36 1.09
N VAL A 286 -19.91 -8.07 1.11
CA VAL A 286 -20.16 -7.19 -0.06
C VAL A 286 -19.06 -7.28 -1.11
N VAL A 287 -17.85 -7.73 -0.73
CA VAL A 287 -16.70 -7.81 -1.67
C VAL A 287 -16.67 -9.14 -2.42
N SER A 288 -17.22 -10.23 -1.84
CA SER A 288 -17.24 -11.55 -2.51
C SER A 288 -18.33 -11.68 -3.58
N GLU A 289 -19.41 -10.92 -3.50
CA GLU A 289 -20.49 -10.98 -4.50
C GLU A 289 -20.20 -10.21 -5.79
N TRP A 290 -19.17 -9.34 -5.79
CA TRP A 290 -18.77 -8.58 -6.99
C TRP A 290 -17.77 -9.32 -7.90
N SER A 291 -17.10 -10.38 -7.40
CA SER A 291 -16.16 -11.17 -8.20
C SER A 291 -16.80 -12.33 -8.98
N GLU A 292 -18.02 -12.73 -8.66
CA GLU A 292 -18.70 -13.84 -9.33
C GLU A 292 -19.68 -13.42 -10.44
N SER A 293 -20.05 -12.14 -10.54
CA SER A 293 -21.00 -11.66 -11.56
C SER A 293 -20.36 -11.26 -12.88
N GLU A 294 -19.04 -11.11 -12.98
CA GLU A 294 -18.36 -10.77 -14.23
C GLU A 294 -17.84 -11.98 -15.04
N ALA A 295 -17.95 -13.20 -14.48
CA ALA A 295 -17.52 -14.43 -15.19
C ALA A 295 -18.62 -15.13 -15.99
N ALA A 296 -19.84 -14.64 -15.99
CA ALA A 296 -20.96 -15.24 -16.71
C ALA A 296 -21.65 -14.22 -17.62
N GLY A 297 -21.25 -14.22 -18.88
CA GLY A 297 -22.12 -13.74 -19.95
C GLY A 297 -21.54 -12.71 -20.88
N ASN A 298 -21.01 -13.17 -22.01
CA ASN A 298 -21.62 -12.78 -23.26
C ASN A 298 -21.23 -13.71 -24.41
N PRO A 299 -22.19 -14.16 -25.24
CA PRO A 299 -21.90 -14.77 -26.53
C PRO A 299 -21.53 -13.74 -27.59
#